data_3c84aa8541f9101bc8d79d310579d6b4
#
_entry.id   3c84aa8541f9101bc8d79d310579d6b4
#
_cell.length_a   1.000
_cell.length_b   1.000
_cell.length_c   1.000
_cell.angle_alpha   90.00
_cell.angle_beta   90.00
_cell.angle_gamma   90.00
#
_symmetry.space_group_name_H-M   'P 1'
#
loop_
_entity.id
_entity.type
_entity.pdbx_description
1 polymer ?
#
loop_
_entity_poly.entity_id
_entity_poly.type
_entity_poly.pdbx_seq_one_letter_code
_entity_poly.pdbx_strand_id
1 'polypeptide(L)'
;MNKMYDAVMKMETLLDAYEALIGDITNFLNDNGINITGDPSEHPALMLYAEAGRIYGRLRHTRKLEDLLRMEGEYRLMTSMVAEMKAGAWMTTSHHEKMAKAG
;
A
#
# COMPACT_ATOMS: atom_id res chain seq x y z
N MET A 1 16.78 -27.81 -5.39
CA MET A 1 15.75 -26.83 -5.00
C MET A 1 14.95 -26.38 -6.21
N ASN A 2 13.66 -26.38 -6.11
CA ASN A 2 12.79 -26.05 -7.24
C ASN A 2 12.42 -24.56 -7.21
N LYS A 3 13.00 -23.78 -8.13
CA LYS A 3 12.75 -22.33 -8.20
C LYS A 3 11.31 -22.01 -8.50
N MET A 4 10.65 -22.87 -9.28
CA MET A 4 9.26 -22.69 -9.60
C MET A 4 8.38 -22.84 -8.36
N TYR A 5 8.68 -23.80 -7.52
CA TYR A 5 7.97 -24.01 -6.27
C TYR A 5 8.16 -22.80 -5.34
N ASP A 6 9.41 -22.33 -5.23
CA ASP A 6 9.73 -21.18 -4.40
C ASP A 6 8.98 -19.94 -4.88
N ALA A 7 8.91 -19.76 -6.19
CA ALA A 7 8.20 -18.63 -6.78
C ALA A 7 6.69 -18.71 -6.49
N VAL A 8 6.09 -19.89 -6.62
CA VAL A 8 4.66 -20.06 -6.34
C VAL A 8 4.36 -19.78 -4.88
N MET A 9 5.17 -20.30 -3.98
CA MET A 9 4.99 -20.07 -2.54
C MET A 9 5.13 -18.58 -2.19
N LYS A 10 6.13 -17.94 -2.77
CA LYS A 10 6.35 -16.51 -2.53
C LYS A 10 5.19 -15.69 -3.08
N MET A 11 4.70 -16.04 -4.26
CA MET A 11 3.57 -15.35 -4.87
C MET A 11 2.33 -15.44 -3.99
N GLU A 12 2.02 -16.64 -3.50
CA GLU A 12 0.85 -16.84 -2.66
C GLU A 12 0.95 -16.06 -1.36
N THR A 13 2.14 -16.08 -0.74
CA THR A 13 2.39 -15.33 0.49
C THR A 13 2.20 -13.84 0.26
N LEU A 14 2.73 -13.33 -0.86
CA LEU A 14 2.61 -11.91 -1.18
C LEU A 14 1.18 -11.50 -1.54
N LEU A 15 0.44 -12.39 -2.20
CA LEU A 15 -0.97 -12.09 -2.50
C LEU A 15 -1.75 -11.85 -1.22
N ASP A 16 -1.57 -12.75 -0.24
CA ASP A 16 -2.22 -12.59 1.06
C ASP A 16 -1.77 -11.32 1.76
N ALA A 17 -0.48 -11.04 1.71
CA ALA A 17 0.08 -9.86 2.36
C ALA A 17 -0.45 -8.57 1.74
N TYR A 18 -0.50 -8.50 0.41
CA TYR A 18 -1.02 -7.31 -0.27
C TYR A 18 -2.53 -7.14 -0.05
N GLU A 19 -3.29 -8.23 0.03
CA GLU A 19 -4.71 -8.13 0.35
C GLU A 19 -4.91 -7.49 1.72
N ALA A 20 -4.14 -7.92 2.71
CA ALA A 20 -4.21 -7.36 4.05
C ALA A 20 -3.79 -5.89 4.05
N LEU A 21 -2.74 -5.56 3.30
CA LEU A 21 -2.26 -4.18 3.20
C LEU A 21 -3.31 -3.28 2.57
N ILE A 22 -3.92 -3.72 1.47
CA ILE A 22 -4.97 -2.97 0.79
C ILE A 22 -6.17 -2.78 1.72
N GLY A 23 -6.52 -3.82 2.49
CA GLY A 23 -7.58 -3.73 3.48
C GLY A 23 -7.30 -2.68 4.54
N ASP A 24 -6.05 -2.62 5.02
CA ASP A 24 -5.64 -1.62 6.01
C ASP A 24 -5.77 -0.20 5.43
N ILE A 25 -5.33 -0.01 4.20
CA ILE A 25 -5.41 1.29 3.55
C ILE A 25 -6.88 1.68 3.35
N THR A 26 -7.70 0.73 2.91
CA THR A 26 -9.13 0.97 2.70
C THR A 26 -9.81 1.39 4.00
N ASN A 27 -9.50 0.71 5.10
CA ASN A 27 -10.06 1.05 6.40
C ASN A 27 -9.65 2.45 6.83
N PHE A 28 -8.40 2.80 6.60
CA PHE A 28 -7.92 4.15 6.91
C PHE A 28 -8.67 5.20 6.10
N LEU A 29 -8.85 4.96 4.81
CA LEU A 29 -9.59 5.90 3.95
C LEU A 29 -11.02 6.09 4.43
N ASN A 30 -11.69 4.98 4.73
CA ASN A 30 -13.07 5.04 5.22
C ASN A 30 -13.18 5.74 6.56
N ASP A 31 -12.26 5.44 7.47
CA ASP A 31 -12.26 6.04 8.81
C ASP A 31 -12.04 7.55 8.77
N ASN A 32 -11.36 8.01 7.73
CA ASN A 32 -11.05 9.44 7.58
C ASN A 32 -11.94 10.14 6.56
N GLY A 33 -12.98 9.47 6.08
CA GLY A 33 -13.93 10.06 5.15
C GLY A 33 -13.36 10.37 3.78
N ILE A 34 -12.29 9.65 3.40
CA ILE A 34 -11.66 9.87 2.11
C ILE A 34 -12.29 8.93 1.09
N ASN A 35 -12.78 9.49 -0.02
CA ASN A 35 -13.42 8.70 -1.05
C ASN A 35 -12.40 7.86 -1.80
N ILE A 36 -12.58 6.54 -1.76
CA ILE A 36 -11.67 5.58 -2.39
C ILE A 36 -11.58 5.76 -3.91
N THR A 37 -12.61 6.37 -4.51
CA THR A 37 -12.62 6.63 -5.94
C THR A 37 -12.04 7.99 -6.30
N GLY A 38 -11.52 8.71 -5.31
CA GLY A 38 -10.93 10.01 -5.53
C GLY A 38 -9.63 9.94 -6.32
N ASP A 39 -9.18 11.09 -6.78
CA ASP A 39 -7.94 11.20 -7.54
C ASP A 39 -6.74 10.86 -6.62
N PRO A 40 -5.88 9.90 -7.02
CA PRO A 40 -4.73 9.55 -6.20
C PRO A 40 -3.82 10.73 -5.85
N SER A 41 -3.82 11.78 -6.67
CA SER A 41 -3.00 12.97 -6.39
C SER A 41 -3.54 13.81 -5.24
N GLU A 42 -4.75 13.58 -4.81
CA GLU A 42 -5.38 14.38 -3.75
C GLU A 42 -4.92 14.04 -2.34
N HIS A 43 -4.47 12.80 -2.14
CA HIS A 43 -4.08 12.39 -0.80
C HIS A 43 -3.06 11.24 -0.89
N PRO A 44 -2.01 11.27 -0.03
CA PRO A 44 -1.01 10.20 -0.03
C PRO A 44 -1.60 8.81 0.19
N ALA A 45 -2.65 8.68 0.98
CA ALA A 45 -3.29 7.38 1.21
C ALA A 45 -3.93 6.84 -0.07
N LEU A 46 -4.49 7.71 -0.91
CA LEU A 46 -5.05 7.31 -2.19
C LEU A 46 -3.94 6.86 -3.15
N MET A 47 -2.78 7.51 -3.09
CA MET A 47 -1.62 7.10 -3.88
C MET A 47 -1.15 5.72 -3.46
N LEU A 48 -1.10 5.45 -2.17
CA LEU A 48 -0.72 4.13 -1.64
C LEU A 48 -1.73 3.08 -2.09
N TYR A 49 -3.02 3.40 -2.01
CA TYR A 49 -4.07 2.50 -2.42
C TYR A 49 -3.92 2.12 -3.90
N ALA A 50 -3.73 3.12 -4.75
CA ALA A 50 -3.58 2.90 -6.18
C ALA A 50 -2.32 2.07 -6.49
N GLU A 51 -1.21 2.37 -5.83
CA GLU A 51 0.05 1.66 -6.06
C GLU A 51 -0.03 0.21 -5.59
N ALA A 52 -0.59 0.00 -4.40
CA ALA A 52 -0.75 -1.36 -3.87
C ALA A 52 -1.65 -2.19 -4.78
N GLY A 53 -2.73 -1.60 -5.28
CA GLY A 53 -3.63 -2.28 -6.21
C GLY A 53 -2.96 -2.62 -7.53
N ARG A 54 -2.13 -1.70 -8.04
CA ARG A 54 -1.38 -1.93 -9.27
C ARG A 54 -0.42 -3.09 -9.11
N ILE A 55 0.33 -3.13 -8.02
CA ILE A 55 1.28 -4.21 -7.76
C ILE A 55 0.53 -5.53 -7.55
N TYR A 56 -0.55 -5.49 -6.80
CA TYR A 56 -1.36 -6.69 -6.56
C TYR A 56 -1.86 -7.30 -7.86
N GLY A 57 -2.33 -6.46 -8.78
CA GLY A 57 -2.81 -6.91 -10.08
C GLY A 57 -1.70 -7.58 -10.91
N ARG A 58 -0.50 -7.02 -10.87
CA ARG A 58 0.65 -7.59 -11.58
C ARG A 58 1.17 -8.86 -10.90
N LEU A 59 1.10 -8.91 -9.59
CA LEU A 59 1.59 -10.03 -8.78
C LEU A 59 0.96 -11.34 -9.21
N ARG A 60 -0.31 -11.30 -9.55
CA ARG A 60 -1.06 -12.50 -9.94
C ARG A 60 -0.53 -13.13 -11.22
N HIS A 61 0.22 -12.38 -12.02
CA HIS A 61 0.78 -12.84 -13.28
C HIS A 61 2.30 -12.95 -13.25
N THR A 62 2.91 -12.71 -12.09
CA THR A 62 4.36 -12.72 -11.95
C THR A 62 4.85 -14.14 -11.67
N ARG A 63 5.81 -14.60 -12.46
CA ARG A 63 6.34 -15.97 -12.34
C ARG A 63 7.80 -16.03 -11.95
N LYS A 64 8.52 -14.91 -12.09
CA LYS A 64 9.96 -14.89 -11.79
C LYS A 64 10.21 -14.53 -10.34
N LEU A 65 11.01 -15.35 -9.67
CA LEU A 65 11.31 -15.15 -8.26
C LEU A 65 11.96 -13.78 -8.01
N GLU A 66 12.85 -13.34 -8.89
CA GLU A 66 13.50 -12.04 -8.72
C GLU A 66 12.50 -10.88 -8.73
N ASP A 67 11.47 -10.98 -9.57
CA ASP A 67 10.42 -9.96 -9.61
C ASP A 67 9.57 -10.00 -8.35
N LEU A 68 9.31 -11.20 -7.85
CA LEU A 68 8.55 -11.36 -6.61
C LEU A 68 9.31 -10.81 -5.42
N LEU A 69 10.63 -11.00 -5.39
CA LEU A 69 11.46 -10.46 -4.32
C LEU A 69 11.46 -8.94 -4.34
N ARG A 70 11.43 -8.34 -5.53
CA ARG A 70 11.33 -6.90 -5.66
C ARG A 70 9.98 -6.40 -5.15
N MET A 71 8.90 -7.10 -5.47
CA MET A 71 7.56 -6.77 -4.99
C MET A 71 7.47 -6.92 -3.47
N GLU A 72 8.20 -7.88 -2.91
CA GLU A 72 8.29 -8.03 -1.46
C GLU A 72 8.96 -6.82 -0.82
N GLY A 73 10.02 -6.32 -1.45
CA GLY A 73 10.68 -5.10 -0.99
C GLY A 73 9.75 -3.90 -1.02
N GLU A 74 8.97 -3.77 -2.09
CA GLU A 74 7.98 -2.69 -2.20
C GLU A 74 6.90 -2.85 -1.13
N TYR A 75 6.49 -4.08 -0.84
CA TYR A 75 5.52 -4.34 0.22
C TYR A 75 6.03 -3.85 1.58
N ARG A 76 7.29 -4.13 1.88
CA ARG A 76 7.88 -3.69 3.16
C ARG A 76 7.91 -2.17 3.26
N LEU A 77 8.26 -1.51 2.16
CA LEU A 77 8.28 -0.06 2.12
C LEU A 77 6.87 0.51 2.32
N MET A 78 5.90 -0.04 1.62
CA MET A 78 4.51 0.41 1.75
C MET A 78 3.96 0.17 3.15
N THR A 79 4.33 -0.96 3.77
CA THR A 79 3.91 -1.27 5.13
C THR A 79 4.43 -0.21 6.11
N SER A 80 5.68 0.23 5.93
CA SER A 80 6.24 1.31 6.73
C SER A 80 5.46 2.61 6.50
N MET A 81 5.13 2.91 5.26
CA MET A 81 4.38 4.12 4.92
C MET A 81 2.98 4.08 5.52
N VAL A 82 2.33 2.93 5.48
CA VAL A 82 1.01 2.78 6.10
C VAL A 82 1.09 2.97 7.61
N ALA A 83 2.15 2.44 8.24
CA ALA A 83 2.34 2.61 9.67
C ALA A 83 2.50 4.10 10.04
N GLU A 84 3.27 4.84 9.24
CA GLU A 84 3.43 6.28 9.43
C GLU A 84 2.10 7.01 9.26
N MET A 85 1.35 6.62 8.24
CA MET A 85 0.06 7.20 7.96
C MET A 85 -0.91 6.98 9.12
N LYS A 86 -0.97 5.75 9.64
CA LYS A 86 -1.84 5.39 10.74
C LYS A 86 -1.42 6.08 12.05
N ALA A 87 -0.13 6.33 12.20
CA ALA A 87 0.39 7.07 13.35
C ALA A 87 0.09 8.57 13.27
N GLY A 88 -0.45 9.02 12.15
CA GLY A 88 -0.84 10.41 11.98
C GLY A 88 0.25 11.33 11.46
N ALA A 89 1.42 10.79 11.11
CA ALA A 89 2.53 11.61 10.66
C ALA A 89 2.16 12.48 9.46
N TRP A 90 1.51 11.88 8.47
CA TRP A 90 1.13 12.60 7.25
C TRP A 90 -0.04 13.55 7.50
N MET A 91 -1.03 13.06 8.22
CA MET A 91 -2.22 13.86 8.50
C MET A 91 -1.89 14.99 9.45
N THR A 92 -1.03 14.75 10.41
CA THR A 92 -0.61 15.76 11.36
C THR A 92 0.04 16.94 10.64
N THR A 93 0.94 16.65 9.70
CA THR A 93 1.58 17.68 8.91
C THR A 93 0.57 18.48 8.11
N SER A 94 -0.29 17.79 7.36
CA SER A 94 -1.31 18.41 6.54
C SER A 94 -2.31 19.19 7.38
N HIS A 95 -2.73 18.60 8.49
CA HIS A 95 -3.68 19.22 9.40
C HIS A 95 -3.08 20.48 10.05
N HIS A 96 -1.82 20.38 10.42
CA HIS A 96 -1.12 21.50 11.02
C HIS A 96 -1.03 22.68 10.06
N GLU A 97 -0.75 22.41 8.81
CA GLU A 97 -0.70 23.46 7.79
C GLU A 97 -2.07 24.14 7.63
N LYS A 98 -3.12 23.34 7.61
CA LYS A 98 -4.47 23.90 7.50
C LYS A 98 -4.83 24.75 8.70
N MET A 99 -4.47 24.31 9.87
CA MET A 99 -4.73 25.08 11.10
C MET A 99 -3.92 26.36 11.11
N ALA A 100 -2.69 26.31 10.66
CA ALA A 100 -1.87 27.52 10.58
C ALA A 100 -2.47 28.53 9.62
N LYS A 101 -3.04 28.08 8.51
CA LYS A 101 -3.67 28.96 7.54
C LYS A 101 -4.99 29.50 8.07
N ALA A 102 -5.72 28.71 8.84
CA ALA A 102 -6.99 29.11 9.41
C ALA A 102 -6.82 30.06 10.60
N GLY A 103 -5.71 29.88 11.28
CA GLY A 103 -5.39 30.70 12.43
C GLY A 103 -4.75 32.00 12.06
#